data_bac8301c6a437ef957491bdcf65eeaad
#
_entry.id   bac8301c6a437ef957491bdcf65eeaad
#
_cell.length_a   1.000
_cell.length_b   1.000
_cell.length_c   1.000
_cell.angle_alpha   90.00
_cell.angle_beta   90.00
_cell.angle_gamma   90.00
#
_symmetry.space_group_name_H-M   'P 1'
#
loop_
_entity.id
_entity.type
_entity.pdbx_description
1 polymer ?
#
loop_
_entity_poly.entity_id
_entity_poly.type
_entity_poly.pdbx_seq_one_letter_code
_entity_poly.pdbx_strand_id
1 'polypeptide(L)'
;MYSKYCYLALLLGSLLITRVRAQEMGLNFNHNPENMDFNYIRQLPVKWVRTTPRILDYVDGKLDAVSDTAIQRVVDASKMGYQVVFGFRWDFKNRKLAIPVSGSPREADYFRTVDQLLERVGPYIQIFTLGNEPNLETINADLQYDRNQQVPLVQFTERLLMHVLDFYKQHPDWSKPRIYTGSLPALFEKKQQQLPGVVELIKLTQRNPEIEGLAVHLHIGDTLHIPQALDFARSLMPKKPIIIPEFSLFRLYNRHFGDRIANSAKGKDFVQKYRLPANIKLYQWLNLVHSGKVTIDAWEELFLSQDWYPAHYLLTYHRYYKHYGVVLATYPLLQQGFTKEVKSTSASWFLNPLFLQKSFGLTTAGEYEKNPLVYADFLKLLRQ
;
A
#
# COMPACT_ATOMS: atom_id res chain seq x y z
N MET A 1 -53.81 -54.16 5.76
CA MET A 1 -53.67 -53.08 4.76
C MET A 1 -52.82 -51.98 5.36
N TYR A 2 -51.48 -52.01 5.19
CA TYR A 2 -50.53 -51.04 5.78
C TYR A 2 -50.10 -50.06 4.71
N SER A 3 -50.48 -48.81 4.86
CA SER A 3 -49.98 -47.68 4.02
C SER A 3 -48.60 -47.24 4.54
N LYS A 4 -47.59 -47.34 3.68
CA LYS A 4 -46.23 -46.82 3.96
C LYS A 4 -46.17 -45.37 3.48
N TYR A 5 -46.09 -44.41 4.41
CA TYR A 5 -45.72 -43.01 4.12
C TYR A 5 -44.21 -42.93 4.02
N CYS A 6 -43.68 -42.73 2.81
CA CYS A 6 -42.31 -42.30 2.59
C CYS A 6 -42.19 -40.82 2.89
N TYR A 7 -41.47 -40.46 3.94
CA TYR A 7 -41.02 -39.09 4.18
C TYR A 7 -39.77 -38.83 3.33
N LEU A 8 -39.96 -38.06 2.28
CA LEU A 8 -38.87 -37.52 1.48
C LEU A 8 -38.32 -36.29 2.22
N ALA A 9 -37.24 -36.46 2.98
CA ALA A 9 -36.51 -35.38 3.59
C ALA A 9 -35.71 -34.64 2.50
N LEU A 10 -36.23 -33.50 2.05
CA LEU A 10 -35.50 -32.53 1.24
C LEU A 10 -34.43 -31.88 2.13
N LEU A 11 -33.23 -32.39 2.06
CA LEU A 11 -31.99 -31.71 2.54
C LEU A 11 -31.71 -30.53 1.58
N LEU A 12 -32.28 -29.38 1.89
CA LEU A 12 -31.86 -28.08 1.38
C LEU A 12 -30.49 -27.77 2.00
N GLY A 13 -29.44 -28.32 1.38
CA GLY A 13 -28.07 -27.89 1.62
C GLY A 13 -27.98 -26.42 1.20
N SER A 14 -28.03 -25.51 2.15
CA SER A 14 -27.63 -24.13 1.94
C SER A 14 -26.15 -24.10 1.54
N LEU A 15 -25.90 -24.18 0.25
CA LEU A 15 -24.64 -23.79 -0.36
C LEU A 15 -24.46 -22.31 -0.01
N LEU A 16 -23.76 -22.05 1.08
CA LEU A 16 -23.11 -20.78 1.33
C LEU A 16 -22.09 -20.60 0.21
N ILE A 17 -22.55 -20.09 -0.93
CA ILE A 17 -21.68 -19.55 -1.96
C ILE A 17 -21.02 -18.35 -1.29
N THR A 18 -19.88 -18.59 -0.66
CA THR A 18 -18.95 -17.50 -0.35
C THR A 18 -18.61 -16.86 -1.69
N ARG A 19 -19.28 -15.74 -2.00
CA ARG A 19 -18.90 -14.92 -3.14
C ARG A 19 -17.43 -14.59 -2.94
N VAL A 20 -16.55 -15.28 -3.67
CA VAL A 20 -15.16 -14.87 -3.82
C VAL A 20 -15.25 -13.47 -4.43
N ARG A 21 -15.05 -12.44 -3.60
CA ARG A 21 -14.97 -11.08 -4.10
C ARG A 21 -13.85 -11.08 -5.13
N ALA A 22 -14.13 -10.61 -6.34
CA ALA A 22 -13.12 -10.44 -7.35
C ALA A 22 -12.01 -9.55 -6.78
N GLN A 23 -10.76 -9.93 -7.01
CA GLN A 23 -9.63 -9.09 -6.65
C GLN A 23 -9.67 -7.81 -7.49
N GLU A 24 -9.65 -6.66 -6.84
CA GLU A 24 -9.63 -5.36 -7.50
C GLU A 24 -8.24 -4.74 -7.46
N MET A 25 -7.89 -4.03 -8.53
CA MET A 25 -6.66 -3.23 -8.61
C MET A 25 -7.00 -1.74 -8.61
N GLY A 26 -6.18 -0.94 -7.93
CA GLY A 26 -6.33 0.50 -7.85
C GLY A 26 -5.00 1.24 -7.88
N LEU A 27 -5.05 2.56 -7.67
CA LEU A 27 -3.89 3.44 -7.68
C LEU A 27 -3.56 3.95 -6.27
N ASN A 28 -2.27 4.10 -5.99
CA ASN A 28 -1.75 4.55 -4.70
C ASN A 28 -0.99 5.86 -4.83
N PHE A 29 -1.29 6.80 -3.93
CA PHE A 29 -0.68 8.13 -3.84
C PHE A 29 0.05 8.34 -2.52
N ASN A 30 0.13 7.33 -1.67
CA ASN A 30 0.79 7.36 -0.36
C ASN A 30 0.28 8.55 0.49
N HIS A 31 1.20 9.34 1.03
CA HIS A 31 0.89 10.53 1.85
C HIS A 31 0.82 11.84 1.02
N ASN A 32 0.73 11.73 -0.30
CA ASN A 32 0.79 12.85 -1.24
C ASN A 32 -0.47 12.89 -2.13
N PRO A 33 -1.67 13.18 -1.57
CA PRO A 33 -2.90 13.25 -2.35
C PRO A 33 -2.85 14.31 -3.47
N GLU A 34 -1.99 15.33 -3.35
CA GLU A 34 -1.72 16.32 -4.40
C GLU A 34 -1.20 15.70 -5.71
N ASN A 35 -0.62 14.52 -5.65
CA ASN A 35 -0.14 13.77 -6.83
C ASN A 35 -1.26 13.01 -7.57
N MET A 36 -2.52 13.13 -7.16
CA MET A 36 -3.67 12.60 -7.91
C MET A 36 -3.86 13.39 -9.20
N ASP A 37 -3.15 12.99 -10.25
CA ASP A 37 -3.32 13.57 -11.59
C ASP A 37 -4.45 12.87 -12.32
N PHE A 38 -5.61 13.50 -12.36
CA PHE A 38 -6.81 12.92 -12.98
C PHE A 38 -6.67 12.73 -14.50
N ASN A 39 -5.77 13.43 -15.18
CA ASN A 39 -5.53 13.21 -16.60
C ASN A 39 -4.89 11.84 -16.85
N TYR A 40 -4.03 11.37 -15.92
CA TYR A 40 -3.40 10.06 -15.99
C TYR A 40 -4.26 8.96 -15.35
N ILE A 41 -5.01 9.27 -14.29
CA ILE A 41 -5.94 8.30 -13.70
C ILE A 41 -7.00 7.86 -14.71
N ARG A 42 -7.58 8.79 -15.47
CA ARG A 42 -8.63 8.52 -16.48
C ARG A 42 -8.15 7.65 -17.66
N GLN A 43 -6.85 7.54 -17.88
CA GLN A 43 -6.29 6.66 -18.93
C GLN A 43 -6.37 5.17 -18.54
N LEU A 44 -6.71 4.89 -17.29
CA LEU A 44 -6.72 3.54 -16.72
C LEU A 44 -8.15 3.19 -16.26
N PRO A 45 -8.66 1.99 -16.57
CA PRO A 45 -10.00 1.56 -16.13
C PRO A 45 -10.01 1.11 -14.66
N VAL A 46 -9.40 1.92 -13.78
CA VAL A 46 -9.37 1.69 -12.34
C VAL A 46 -10.61 2.27 -11.67
N LYS A 47 -11.02 1.64 -10.56
CA LYS A 47 -12.11 2.13 -9.73
C LYS A 47 -11.63 2.69 -8.38
N TRP A 48 -10.43 2.32 -7.95
CA TRP A 48 -9.93 2.61 -6.62
C TRP A 48 -8.75 3.54 -6.64
N VAL A 49 -8.75 4.50 -5.72
CA VAL A 49 -7.60 5.35 -5.38
C VAL A 49 -7.33 5.28 -3.88
N ARG A 50 -6.08 5.36 -3.49
CA ARG A 50 -5.67 5.28 -2.09
C ARG A 50 -4.73 6.41 -1.71
N THR A 51 -4.95 7.01 -0.53
CA THR A 51 -4.02 7.96 0.09
C THR A 51 -4.04 7.88 1.61
N THR A 52 -2.93 8.27 2.26
CA THR A 52 -2.76 8.28 3.72
C THR A 52 -1.95 9.51 4.13
N PRO A 53 -2.57 10.70 4.24
CA PRO A 53 -1.88 11.92 4.63
C PRO A 53 -1.24 11.79 6.01
N ARG A 54 -0.19 12.59 6.25
CA ARG A 54 0.50 12.67 7.55
C ARG A 54 -0.33 13.49 8.53
N ILE A 55 -1.09 12.83 9.37
CA ILE A 55 -2.01 13.51 10.29
C ILE A 55 -1.29 14.48 11.25
N LEU A 56 -0.05 14.15 11.68
CA LEU A 56 0.70 15.02 12.59
C LEU A 56 1.13 16.34 11.96
N ASP A 57 1.09 16.51 10.63
CA ASP A 57 1.30 17.81 10.00
C ASP A 57 0.12 18.75 10.23
N TYR A 58 -1.09 18.21 10.34
CA TYR A 58 -2.30 18.98 10.71
C TYR A 58 -2.34 19.25 12.21
N VAL A 59 -2.03 18.27 13.06
CA VAL A 59 -1.93 18.45 14.52
C VAL A 59 -0.94 19.57 14.88
N ASP A 60 0.21 19.63 14.20
CA ASP A 60 1.23 20.65 14.44
C ASP A 60 0.90 22.01 13.79
N GLY A 61 -0.24 22.13 13.11
CA GLY A 61 -0.64 23.37 12.41
C GLY A 61 0.20 23.72 11.18
N LYS A 62 1.00 22.76 10.63
CA LYS A 62 1.73 22.93 9.37
C LYS A 62 0.81 22.91 8.17
N LEU A 63 -0.26 22.12 8.27
CA LEU A 63 -1.36 22.03 7.32
C LEU A 63 -2.65 22.34 8.05
N ASP A 64 -3.59 22.93 7.34
CA ASP A 64 -4.94 23.20 7.87
C ASP A 64 -5.94 22.22 7.21
N ALA A 65 -6.58 21.40 8.02
CA ALA A 65 -7.53 20.40 7.56
C ALA A 65 -8.69 21.00 6.73
N VAL A 66 -9.09 22.24 7.00
CA VAL A 66 -10.22 22.92 6.33
C VAL A 66 -9.83 23.42 4.94
N SER A 67 -8.64 24.02 4.78
CA SER A 67 -8.22 24.69 3.56
C SER A 67 -7.27 23.88 2.68
N ASP A 68 -6.78 22.73 3.14
CA ASP A 68 -5.81 21.92 2.39
C ASP A 68 -6.38 21.43 1.05
N THR A 69 -5.80 21.93 -0.03
CA THR A 69 -6.16 21.57 -1.42
C THR A 69 -5.77 20.14 -1.76
N ALA A 70 -4.78 19.55 -1.08
CA ALA A 70 -4.42 18.15 -1.27
C ALA A 70 -5.54 17.21 -0.78
N ILE A 71 -6.16 17.52 0.36
CA ILE A 71 -7.35 16.79 0.84
C ILE A 71 -8.55 16.97 -0.09
N GLN A 72 -8.69 18.13 -0.74
CA GLN A 72 -9.74 18.33 -1.73
C GLN A 72 -9.64 17.33 -2.90
N ARG A 73 -8.44 16.87 -3.28
CA ARG A 73 -8.27 15.83 -4.32
C ARG A 73 -8.96 14.51 -3.97
N VAL A 74 -9.07 14.17 -2.68
CA VAL A 74 -9.78 12.98 -2.19
C VAL A 74 -11.28 13.10 -2.49
N VAL A 75 -11.85 14.26 -2.19
CA VAL A 75 -13.26 14.59 -2.47
C VAL A 75 -13.53 14.58 -3.97
N ASP A 76 -12.65 15.20 -4.75
CA ASP A 76 -12.76 15.28 -6.21
C ASP A 76 -12.71 13.89 -6.84
N ALA A 77 -11.81 13.01 -6.37
CA ALA A 77 -11.74 11.62 -6.82
C ALA A 77 -13.08 10.89 -6.63
N SER A 78 -13.66 10.99 -5.44
CA SER A 78 -14.96 10.37 -5.17
C SER A 78 -16.09 10.95 -6.03
N LYS A 79 -16.14 12.27 -6.20
CA LYS A 79 -17.12 12.95 -7.06
C LYS A 79 -16.97 12.56 -8.55
N MET A 80 -15.78 12.15 -8.96
CA MET A 80 -15.53 11.60 -10.31
C MET A 80 -15.88 10.11 -10.41
N GLY A 81 -16.41 9.48 -9.35
CA GLY A 81 -16.84 8.09 -9.33
C GLY A 81 -15.78 7.08 -8.89
N TYR A 82 -14.61 7.53 -8.44
CA TYR A 82 -13.61 6.63 -7.87
C TYR A 82 -13.98 6.25 -6.43
N GLN A 83 -13.73 5.01 -6.08
CA GLN A 83 -13.80 4.55 -4.69
C GLN A 83 -12.48 4.88 -3.98
N VAL A 84 -12.59 5.36 -2.74
CA VAL A 84 -11.44 5.89 -2.00
C VAL A 84 -11.08 4.97 -0.82
N VAL A 85 -9.80 4.59 -0.76
CA VAL A 85 -9.16 4.07 0.45
C VAL A 85 -8.43 5.24 1.11
N PHE A 86 -8.86 5.58 2.30
CA PHE A 86 -8.28 6.66 3.08
C PHE A 86 -7.80 6.16 4.44
N GLY A 87 -6.80 6.78 5.01
CA GLY A 87 -6.31 6.49 6.35
C GLY A 87 -5.29 7.53 6.78
N PHE A 88 -4.66 7.30 7.94
CA PHE A 88 -3.69 8.24 8.46
C PHE A 88 -2.32 7.62 8.62
N ARG A 89 -1.29 8.41 8.28
CA ARG A 89 0.09 8.17 8.62
C ARG A 89 0.41 8.89 9.92
N TRP A 90 0.66 8.13 11.00
CA TRP A 90 0.88 8.71 12.33
C TRP A 90 2.32 9.18 12.57
N ASP A 91 3.31 8.56 11.96
CA ASP A 91 4.72 8.96 11.89
C ASP A 91 5.36 9.33 13.25
N PHE A 92 4.91 8.71 14.34
CA PHE A 92 5.36 8.98 15.71
C PHE A 92 6.88 8.86 15.86
N LYS A 93 7.46 7.79 15.30
CA LYS A 93 8.89 7.47 15.43
C LYS A 93 9.79 8.56 14.85
N ASN A 94 9.48 9.06 13.65
CA ASN A 94 10.29 10.09 12.99
C ASN A 94 10.24 11.42 13.75
N ARG A 95 9.16 11.65 14.50
CA ARG A 95 8.97 12.82 15.37
C ARG A 95 9.46 12.58 16.80
N LYS A 96 9.99 11.38 17.09
CA LYS A 96 10.44 10.96 18.44
C LYS A 96 9.33 11.09 19.49
N LEU A 97 8.08 10.81 19.10
CA LEU A 97 6.90 10.88 19.94
C LEU A 97 6.49 9.47 20.36
N ALA A 98 6.13 9.32 21.64
CA ALA A 98 5.40 8.16 22.09
C ALA A 98 3.91 8.27 21.75
N ILE A 99 3.21 7.16 21.68
CA ILE A 99 1.76 7.12 21.60
C ILE A 99 1.17 7.90 22.78
N PRO A 100 0.11 8.72 22.57
CA PRO A 100 -0.47 9.51 23.65
C PRO A 100 -1.10 8.63 24.71
N VAL A 101 -0.97 9.07 25.95
CA VAL A 101 -1.66 8.43 27.08
C VAL A 101 -3.17 8.63 26.91
N SER A 102 -3.94 7.58 27.19
CA SER A 102 -5.40 7.60 27.09
C SER A 102 -6.00 8.75 27.91
N GLY A 103 -6.90 9.52 27.30
CA GLY A 103 -7.58 10.65 27.92
C GLY A 103 -6.69 11.89 28.14
N SER A 104 -5.45 11.88 27.63
CA SER A 104 -4.57 13.07 27.71
C SER A 104 -5.02 14.18 26.78
N PRO A 105 -4.66 15.47 27.09
CA PRO A 105 -4.93 16.59 26.17
C PRO A 105 -4.36 16.34 24.78
N ARG A 106 -3.20 15.68 24.69
CA ARG A 106 -2.56 15.36 23.42
C ARG A 106 -3.38 14.35 22.59
N GLU A 107 -3.97 13.33 23.22
CA GLU A 107 -4.87 12.43 22.52
C GLU A 107 -6.13 13.15 22.03
N ALA A 108 -6.67 14.03 22.86
CA ALA A 108 -7.81 14.86 22.47
C ALA A 108 -7.51 15.76 21.27
N ASP A 109 -6.29 16.33 21.19
CA ASP A 109 -5.87 17.12 20.04
C ASP A 109 -5.76 16.25 18.77
N TYR A 110 -5.25 15.04 18.89
CA TYR A 110 -5.18 14.10 17.76
C TYR A 110 -6.57 13.73 17.26
N PHE A 111 -7.48 13.40 18.15
CA PHE A 111 -8.84 13.02 17.76
C PHE A 111 -9.65 14.18 17.20
N ARG A 112 -9.45 15.40 17.71
CA ARG A 112 -10.03 16.60 17.12
C ARG A 112 -9.55 16.80 15.66
N THR A 113 -8.27 16.54 15.39
CA THR A 113 -7.73 16.61 14.02
C THR A 113 -8.29 15.50 13.13
N VAL A 114 -8.52 14.29 13.68
CA VAL A 114 -9.23 13.21 12.99
C VAL A 114 -10.63 13.69 12.57
N ASP A 115 -11.38 14.30 13.50
CA ASP A 115 -12.72 14.81 13.23
C ASP A 115 -12.71 15.86 12.12
N GLN A 116 -11.80 16.85 12.19
CA GLN A 116 -11.68 17.90 11.17
C GLN A 116 -11.41 17.34 9.76
N LEU A 117 -10.60 16.29 9.65
CA LEU A 117 -10.33 15.63 8.38
C LEU A 117 -11.53 14.78 7.93
N LEU A 118 -12.17 14.06 8.85
CA LEU A 118 -13.34 13.25 8.53
C LEU A 118 -14.54 14.10 8.14
N GLU A 119 -14.73 15.30 8.71
CA GLU A 119 -15.77 16.26 8.26
C GLU A 119 -15.64 16.57 6.76
N ARG A 120 -14.43 16.58 6.23
CA ARG A 120 -14.22 16.83 4.80
C ARG A 120 -14.34 15.61 3.92
N VAL A 121 -13.77 14.49 4.36
CA VAL A 121 -13.65 13.30 3.50
C VAL A 121 -14.61 12.17 3.86
N GLY A 122 -15.21 12.20 5.05
CA GLY A 122 -16.01 11.11 5.60
C GLY A 122 -17.11 10.57 4.65
N PRO A 123 -17.93 11.43 4.00
CA PRO A 123 -18.94 10.96 3.06
C PRO A 123 -18.38 10.32 1.78
N TYR A 124 -17.11 10.50 1.51
CA TYR A 124 -16.45 10.20 0.22
C TYR A 124 -15.53 8.98 0.27
N ILE A 125 -15.34 8.37 1.44
CA ILE A 125 -14.43 7.24 1.62
C ILE A 125 -15.19 5.91 1.77
N GLN A 126 -14.71 4.86 1.11
CA GLN A 126 -15.31 3.52 1.17
C GLN A 126 -14.54 2.55 2.05
N ILE A 127 -13.23 2.78 2.21
CA ILE A 127 -12.38 2.04 3.13
C ILE A 127 -11.58 3.03 3.96
N PHE A 128 -11.58 2.82 5.28
CA PHE A 128 -10.73 3.55 6.21
C PHE A 128 -9.70 2.63 6.84
N THR A 129 -8.40 3.00 6.76
CA THR A 129 -7.31 2.28 7.43
C THR A 129 -6.88 3.01 8.69
N LEU A 130 -6.86 2.31 9.83
CA LEU A 130 -6.55 2.90 11.14
C LEU A 130 -5.07 3.32 11.31
N GLY A 131 -4.22 2.97 10.36
CA GLY A 131 -2.81 3.37 10.36
C GLY A 131 -2.10 3.01 9.07
N ASN A 132 -0.94 3.62 8.86
CA ASN A 132 0.01 3.29 7.82
C ASN A 132 1.30 2.80 8.49
N GLU A 133 1.82 1.65 8.11
CA GLU A 133 3.05 1.05 8.63
C GLU A 133 3.27 1.18 10.15
N PRO A 134 2.26 0.91 10.99
CA PRO A 134 2.29 1.25 12.41
C PRO A 134 3.45 0.61 13.16
N ASN A 135 3.93 -0.56 12.72
CA ASN A 135 5.11 -1.22 13.31
C ASN A 135 6.45 -0.57 12.90
N LEU A 136 6.50 0.27 11.88
CA LEU A 136 7.68 1.05 11.50
C LEU A 136 7.59 2.50 11.96
N GLU A 137 6.39 3.06 12.03
CA GLU A 137 6.12 4.46 12.35
C GLU A 137 5.98 4.72 13.86
N THR A 138 5.92 3.67 14.67
CA THR A 138 5.83 3.76 16.15
C THR A 138 7.20 3.49 16.78
N ILE A 139 7.49 4.12 17.91
CA ILE A 139 8.73 3.86 18.68
C ILE A 139 8.68 2.44 19.26
N ASN A 140 9.85 1.82 19.41
CA ASN A 140 9.94 0.40 19.77
C ASN A 140 9.29 0.09 21.13
N ALA A 141 9.33 1.02 22.09
CA ALA A 141 8.70 0.83 23.40
C ALA A 141 7.19 0.62 23.32
N ASP A 142 6.52 1.36 22.42
CA ASP A 142 5.07 1.29 22.24
C ASP A 142 4.62 0.08 21.41
N LEU A 143 5.57 -0.70 20.89
CA LEU A 143 5.35 -1.97 20.18
C LEU A 143 5.53 -3.19 21.08
N GLN A 144 5.96 -3.02 22.33
CA GLN A 144 6.16 -4.07 23.31
C GLN A 144 5.02 -4.08 24.35
N TYR A 145 4.91 -5.18 25.10
CA TYR A 145 4.03 -5.22 26.26
C TYR A 145 4.53 -4.25 27.34
N ASP A 146 3.63 -3.44 27.83
CA ASP A 146 3.86 -2.59 28.99
C ASP A 146 3.80 -3.40 30.31
N ARG A 147 3.93 -2.71 31.46
CA ARG A 147 3.81 -3.33 32.80
C ARG A 147 2.43 -3.97 33.10
N ASN A 148 1.40 -3.58 32.34
CA ASN A 148 0.04 -4.11 32.44
C ASN A 148 -0.21 -5.24 31.43
N GLN A 149 0.81 -5.75 30.76
CA GLN A 149 0.73 -6.74 29.68
C GLN A 149 -0.13 -6.27 28.49
N GLN A 150 -0.13 -4.98 28.23
CA GLN A 150 -0.84 -4.36 27.12
C GLN A 150 0.16 -3.72 26.14
N VAL A 151 -0.20 -3.67 24.85
CA VAL A 151 0.64 -3.03 23.84
C VAL A 151 0.08 -1.65 23.52
N PRO A 152 0.81 -0.54 23.81
CA PRO A 152 0.30 0.82 23.63
C PRO A 152 -0.24 1.11 22.23
N LEU A 153 0.44 0.60 21.17
CA LEU A 153 -0.05 0.73 19.80
C LEU A 153 -1.44 0.12 19.60
N VAL A 154 -1.66 -1.08 20.15
CA VAL A 154 -2.95 -1.78 19.99
C VAL A 154 -4.06 -1.05 20.72
N GLN A 155 -3.79 -0.57 21.93
CA GLN A 155 -4.74 0.23 22.70
C GLN A 155 -5.11 1.55 22.00
N PHE A 156 -4.12 2.24 21.44
CA PHE A 156 -4.36 3.46 20.67
C PHE A 156 -5.22 3.16 19.42
N THR A 157 -4.93 2.05 18.72
CA THR A 157 -5.71 1.63 17.57
C THR A 157 -7.17 1.31 17.93
N GLU A 158 -7.40 0.66 19.07
CA GLU A 158 -8.76 0.40 19.58
C GLU A 158 -9.50 1.70 19.94
N ARG A 159 -8.84 2.65 20.60
CA ARG A 159 -9.45 3.96 20.93
C ARG A 159 -9.74 4.78 19.67
N LEU A 160 -8.83 4.78 18.70
CA LEU A 160 -9.04 5.43 17.40
C LEU A 160 -10.23 4.80 16.65
N LEU A 161 -10.34 3.46 16.65
CA LEU A 161 -11.48 2.77 16.08
C LEU A 161 -12.79 3.25 16.72
N MET A 162 -12.86 3.24 18.04
CA MET A 162 -14.08 3.66 18.77
C MET A 162 -14.43 5.11 18.46
N HIS A 163 -13.43 5.99 18.42
CA HIS A 163 -13.61 7.40 18.08
C HIS A 163 -14.17 7.58 16.67
N VAL A 164 -13.60 6.90 15.67
CA VAL A 164 -14.10 6.93 14.29
C VAL A 164 -15.52 6.38 14.17
N LEU A 165 -15.84 5.29 14.87
CA LEU A 165 -17.19 4.73 14.88
C LEU A 165 -18.20 5.70 15.52
N ASP A 166 -17.84 6.35 16.61
CA ASP A 166 -18.69 7.34 17.28
C ASP A 166 -18.87 8.60 16.43
N PHE A 167 -17.84 9.01 15.69
CA PHE A 167 -17.97 10.08 14.70
C PHE A 167 -19.02 9.75 13.64
N TYR A 168 -18.98 8.56 13.03
CA TYR A 168 -19.99 8.16 12.02
C TYR A 168 -21.39 7.96 12.60
N LYS A 169 -21.53 7.61 13.87
CA LYS A 169 -22.85 7.59 14.53
C LYS A 169 -23.50 8.99 14.63
N GLN A 170 -22.68 10.03 14.74
CA GLN A 170 -23.15 11.42 14.76
C GLN A 170 -23.54 11.93 13.37
N HIS A 171 -23.16 11.20 12.30
CA HIS A 171 -23.43 11.50 10.91
C HIS A 171 -24.27 10.37 10.24
N PRO A 172 -25.52 10.13 10.68
CA PRO A 172 -26.30 8.96 10.26
C PRO A 172 -26.60 8.92 8.75
N ASP A 173 -26.57 10.07 8.09
CA ASP A 173 -26.78 10.17 6.63
C ASP A 173 -25.54 9.78 5.81
N TRP A 174 -24.41 9.56 6.45
CA TRP A 174 -23.18 9.16 5.78
C TRP A 174 -22.98 7.65 5.81
N SER A 175 -22.54 7.09 4.70
CA SER A 175 -22.16 5.68 4.66
C SER A 175 -20.89 5.44 5.46
N LYS A 176 -20.96 4.64 6.54
CA LYS A 176 -19.79 4.22 7.31
C LYS A 176 -18.83 3.43 6.40
N PRO A 177 -17.54 3.78 6.34
CA PRO A 177 -16.56 3.03 5.55
C PRO A 177 -16.29 1.66 6.18
N ARG A 178 -15.80 0.73 5.37
CA ARG A 178 -15.24 -0.53 5.87
C ARG A 178 -13.91 -0.24 6.55
N ILE A 179 -13.74 -0.69 7.78
CA ILE A 179 -12.54 -0.41 8.60
C ILE A 179 -11.51 -1.53 8.44
N TYR A 180 -10.26 -1.16 8.20
CA TYR A 180 -9.13 -2.08 8.15
C TYR A 180 -8.04 -1.63 9.13
N THR A 181 -7.40 -2.61 9.81
CA THR A 181 -6.19 -2.34 10.61
C THR A 181 -4.94 -2.49 9.77
N GLY A 182 -3.81 -2.00 10.26
CA GLY A 182 -2.52 -2.03 9.58
C GLY A 182 -2.31 -0.67 8.88
N SER A 183 -1.59 -0.55 7.87
CA SER A 183 -1.00 -1.49 6.88
C SER A 183 0.36 -2.02 7.35
N LEU A 184 0.43 -3.29 7.69
CA LEU A 184 1.62 -3.89 8.28
C LEU A 184 2.66 -4.26 7.21
N PRO A 185 3.87 -3.66 7.18
CA PRO A 185 4.95 -4.04 6.28
C PRO A 185 5.82 -5.16 6.85
N ALA A 186 6.58 -5.79 5.97
CA ALA A 186 7.67 -6.71 6.30
C ALA A 186 7.27 -7.95 7.12
N LEU A 187 6.03 -8.41 7.02
CA LEU A 187 5.53 -9.59 7.75
C LEU A 187 6.26 -10.90 7.40
N PHE A 188 7.10 -10.94 6.37
CA PHE A 188 8.00 -12.05 6.06
C PHE A 188 9.25 -12.11 6.94
N GLU A 189 9.56 -11.04 7.70
CA GLU A 189 10.71 -11.00 8.59
C GLU A 189 10.36 -11.58 9.97
N LYS A 190 11.14 -12.55 10.46
CA LYS A 190 10.93 -13.17 11.78
C LYS A 190 10.84 -12.16 12.91
N LYS A 191 11.68 -11.10 12.88
CA LYS A 191 11.64 -10.04 13.89
C LYS A 191 10.29 -9.31 13.94
N GLN A 192 9.60 -9.15 12.79
CA GLN A 192 8.26 -8.55 12.73
C GLN A 192 7.19 -9.53 13.22
N GLN A 193 7.34 -10.80 12.88
CA GLN A 193 6.43 -11.86 13.33
C GLN A 193 6.46 -12.09 14.84
N GLN A 194 7.57 -11.74 15.49
CA GLN A 194 7.75 -11.85 16.94
C GLN A 194 7.42 -10.56 17.71
N LEU A 195 7.13 -9.47 17.00
CA LEU A 195 6.87 -8.17 17.62
C LEU A 195 5.44 -8.13 18.19
N PRO A 196 5.26 -7.92 19.52
CA PRO A 196 3.93 -7.90 20.15
C PRO A 196 2.95 -6.96 19.43
N GLY A 197 3.38 -5.75 19.07
CA GLY A 197 2.54 -4.79 18.33
C GLY A 197 1.99 -5.33 17.02
N VAL A 198 2.75 -6.15 16.29
CA VAL A 198 2.30 -6.79 15.05
C VAL A 198 1.32 -7.92 15.33
N VAL A 199 1.69 -8.83 16.24
CA VAL A 199 0.89 -10.01 16.58
C VAL A 199 -0.47 -9.59 17.13
N GLU A 200 -0.47 -8.67 18.09
CA GLU A 200 -1.70 -8.25 18.77
C GLU A 200 -2.61 -7.38 17.87
N LEU A 201 -2.05 -6.58 16.92
CA LEU A 201 -2.87 -5.90 15.90
C LEU A 201 -3.58 -6.88 14.96
N ILE A 202 -2.91 -7.94 14.52
CA ILE A 202 -3.55 -8.98 13.70
C ILE A 202 -4.63 -9.71 14.49
N LYS A 203 -4.36 -10.04 15.76
CA LYS A 203 -5.36 -10.64 16.66
C LYS A 203 -6.53 -9.69 16.92
N LEU A 204 -6.29 -8.39 17.12
CA LEU A 204 -7.33 -7.37 17.23
C LEU A 204 -8.21 -7.39 15.98
N THR A 205 -7.60 -7.40 14.80
CA THR A 205 -8.36 -7.51 13.54
C THR A 205 -9.26 -8.72 13.55
N GLN A 206 -8.75 -9.88 13.93
CA GLN A 206 -9.53 -11.13 13.92
C GLN A 206 -10.71 -11.10 14.90
N ARG A 207 -10.50 -10.59 16.15
CA ARG A 207 -11.51 -10.65 17.21
C ARG A 207 -12.57 -9.53 17.16
N ASN A 208 -12.25 -8.36 16.60
CA ASN A 208 -13.15 -7.21 16.64
C ASN A 208 -14.12 -7.23 15.42
N PRO A 209 -15.45 -7.29 15.63
CA PRO A 209 -16.44 -7.37 14.55
C PRO A 209 -16.54 -6.10 13.70
N GLU A 210 -16.20 -4.92 14.25
CA GLU A 210 -16.23 -3.64 13.54
C GLU A 210 -15.07 -3.49 12.55
N ILE A 211 -14.05 -4.32 12.65
CA ILE A 211 -12.92 -4.34 11.74
C ILE A 211 -13.19 -5.37 10.64
N GLU A 212 -13.33 -4.91 9.40
CA GLU A 212 -13.57 -5.78 8.23
C GLU A 212 -12.37 -6.70 7.97
N GLY A 213 -11.14 -6.16 7.99
CA GLY A 213 -9.94 -6.91 7.62
C GLY A 213 -8.62 -6.23 7.95
N LEU A 214 -7.56 -6.78 7.38
CA LEU A 214 -6.16 -6.36 7.57
C LEU A 214 -5.61 -5.72 6.31
N ALA A 215 -4.92 -4.60 6.46
CA ALA A 215 -4.07 -4.04 5.41
C ALA A 215 -2.61 -4.50 5.60
N VAL A 216 -1.94 -4.89 4.51
CA VAL A 216 -0.54 -5.35 4.51
C VAL A 216 0.22 -4.66 3.39
N HIS A 217 1.45 -4.20 3.66
CA HIS A 217 2.37 -3.69 2.64
C HIS A 217 3.38 -4.77 2.23
N LEU A 218 3.59 -4.91 0.92
CA LEU A 218 4.47 -5.93 0.36
C LEU A 218 5.61 -5.32 -0.48
N HIS A 219 6.54 -4.64 0.18
CA HIS A 219 7.79 -4.17 -0.42
C HIS A 219 8.86 -5.27 -0.29
N ILE A 220 9.00 -6.06 -1.33
CA ILE A 220 9.78 -7.31 -1.28
C ILE A 220 11.19 -7.18 -1.83
N GLY A 221 12.08 -8.07 -1.35
CA GLY A 221 13.41 -8.31 -1.91
C GLY A 221 13.55 -9.68 -2.58
N ASP A 222 12.46 -10.47 -2.56
CA ASP A 222 12.34 -11.78 -3.18
C ASP A 222 10.84 -12.10 -3.31
N THR A 223 10.42 -12.77 -4.38
CA THR A 223 9.02 -13.14 -4.59
C THR A 223 8.48 -14.11 -3.55
N LEU A 224 9.34 -14.91 -2.91
CA LEU A 224 8.98 -15.78 -1.78
C LEU A 224 8.56 -15.02 -0.53
N HIS A 225 8.92 -13.75 -0.40
CA HIS A 225 8.44 -12.90 0.70
C HIS A 225 6.92 -12.71 0.66
N ILE A 226 6.28 -12.83 -0.51
CA ILE A 226 4.82 -12.66 -0.63
C ILE A 226 4.08 -13.77 0.14
N PRO A 227 4.25 -15.08 -0.19
CA PRO A 227 3.60 -16.14 0.57
C PRO A 227 4.02 -16.13 2.05
N GLN A 228 5.30 -15.90 2.38
CA GLN A 228 5.75 -15.85 3.77
C GLN A 228 5.01 -14.81 4.61
N ALA A 229 4.77 -13.61 4.06
CA ALA A 229 4.03 -12.56 4.74
C ALA A 229 2.54 -12.90 4.89
N LEU A 230 1.93 -13.43 3.83
CA LEU A 230 0.51 -13.75 3.81
C LEU A 230 0.17 -15.01 4.62
N ASP A 231 1.05 -16.04 4.65
CA ASP A 231 0.92 -17.21 5.53
C ASP A 231 0.93 -16.80 7.00
N PHE A 232 1.87 -15.90 7.38
CA PHE A 232 1.90 -15.39 8.74
C PHE A 232 0.62 -14.63 9.09
N ALA A 233 0.14 -13.73 8.23
CA ALA A 233 -1.11 -13.02 8.46
C ALA A 233 -2.29 -14.00 8.58
N ARG A 234 -2.37 -15.01 7.70
CA ARG A 234 -3.43 -16.01 7.71
C ARG A 234 -3.38 -16.96 8.91
N SER A 235 -2.19 -17.25 9.44
CA SER A 235 -2.06 -18.07 10.68
C SER A 235 -2.73 -17.43 11.89
N LEU A 236 -2.78 -16.09 11.95
CA LEU A 236 -3.41 -15.35 13.04
C LEU A 236 -4.82 -14.83 12.69
N MET A 237 -5.11 -14.67 11.40
CA MET A 237 -6.38 -14.15 10.87
C MET A 237 -6.84 -14.98 9.67
N PRO A 238 -7.44 -16.16 9.86
CA PRO A 238 -7.73 -17.10 8.79
C PRO A 238 -8.85 -16.68 7.83
N LYS A 239 -9.81 -15.87 8.29
CA LYS A 239 -11.08 -15.67 7.54
C LYS A 239 -11.31 -14.25 7.02
N LYS A 240 -10.83 -13.21 7.71
CA LYS A 240 -11.12 -11.83 7.32
C LYS A 240 -10.38 -11.42 6.05
N PRO A 241 -10.93 -10.51 5.23
CA PRO A 241 -10.28 -10.07 4.00
C PRO A 241 -8.95 -9.36 4.26
N ILE A 242 -8.07 -9.42 3.28
CA ILE A 242 -6.80 -8.69 3.25
C ILE A 242 -6.84 -7.68 2.09
N ILE A 243 -6.35 -6.48 2.32
CA ILE A 243 -6.03 -5.51 1.27
C ILE A 243 -4.51 -5.27 1.24
N ILE A 244 -3.99 -4.94 0.05
CA ILE A 244 -2.57 -4.61 -0.15
C ILE A 244 -2.47 -3.18 -0.68
N PRO A 245 -2.51 -2.16 0.21
CA PRO A 245 -2.49 -0.75 -0.20
C PRO A 245 -1.17 -0.31 -0.85
N GLU A 246 -0.07 -1.02 -0.56
CA GLU A 246 1.24 -0.76 -1.15
C GLU A 246 2.00 -2.05 -1.42
N PHE A 247 2.56 -2.16 -2.63
CA PHE A 247 3.48 -3.24 -2.97
C PHE A 247 4.48 -2.81 -4.04
N SER A 248 5.68 -3.40 -4.02
CA SER A 248 6.76 -3.01 -4.92
C SER A 248 7.96 -3.94 -4.81
N LEU A 249 8.91 -3.82 -5.75
CA LEU A 249 10.25 -4.43 -5.68
C LEU A 249 11.27 -3.53 -4.95
N PHE A 250 10.83 -2.59 -4.13
CA PHE A 250 11.71 -1.60 -3.48
C PHE A 250 12.95 -2.23 -2.84
N ARG A 251 12.79 -3.29 -2.05
CA ARG A 251 13.92 -3.94 -1.36
C ARG A 251 14.84 -4.69 -2.32
N LEU A 252 14.28 -5.24 -3.40
CA LEU A 252 15.05 -5.91 -4.43
C LEU A 252 15.93 -4.92 -5.18
N TYR A 253 15.38 -3.82 -5.64
CA TYR A 253 16.15 -2.77 -6.31
C TYR A 253 17.25 -2.20 -5.42
N ASN A 254 16.93 -1.87 -4.16
CA ASN A 254 17.93 -1.34 -3.22
C ASN A 254 19.12 -2.30 -3.00
N ARG A 255 18.85 -3.61 -2.98
CA ARG A 255 19.91 -4.63 -2.86
C ARG A 255 20.89 -4.58 -4.01
N HIS A 256 20.41 -4.30 -5.22
CA HIS A 256 21.19 -4.34 -6.46
C HIS A 256 21.70 -2.98 -6.96
N PHE A 257 21.40 -1.87 -6.28
CA PHE A 257 21.84 -0.54 -6.70
C PHE A 257 23.36 -0.43 -6.85
N GLY A 258 24.12 -1.08 -5.99
CA GLY A 258 25.58 -1.10 -6.01
C GLY A 258 26.20 -2.11 -6.96
N ASP A 259 25.39 -2.98 -7.59
CA ASP A 259 25.90 -4.04 -8.46
C ASP A 259 26.33 -3.51 -9.81
N ARG A 260 27.32 -4.18 -10.41
CA ARG A 260 27.72 -3.93 -11.80
C ARG A 260 26.67 -4.52 -12.73
N ILE A 261 26.28 -3.77 -13.74
CA ILE A 261 25.35 -4.24 -14.76
C ILE A 261 25.88 -5.50 -15.46
N ALA A 262 27.19 -5.55 -15.70
CA ALA A 262 27.87 -6.67 -16.35
C ALA A 262 28.07 -7.93 -15.47
N ASN A 263 27.40 -8.03 -14.30
CA ASN A 263 27.48 -9.24 -13.48
C ASN A 263 26.76 -10.45 -14.11
N SER A 264 25.73 -10.22 -14.92
CA SER A 264 25.07 -11.27 -15.72
C SER A 264 25.62 -11.34 -17.14
N ALA A 265 25.41 -12.46 -17.84
CA ALA A 265 25.81 -12.60 -19.24
C ALA A 265 25.09 -11.58 -20.13
N LYS A 266 23.77 -11.49 -20.02
CA LYS A 266 22.96 -10.50 -20.75
C LYS A 266 23.30 -9.05 -20.36
N GLY A 267 23.70 -8.81 -19.10
CA GLY A 267 24.17 -7.52 -18.65
C GLY A 267 25.50 -7.10 -19.31
N LYS A 268 26.40 -8.05 -19.58
CA LYS A 268 27.62 -7.80 -20.40
C LYS A 268 27.26 -7.38 -21.79
N ASP A 269 26.34 -8.08 -22.45
CA ASP A 269 25.86 -7.75 -23.79
C ASP A 269 25.21 -6.37 -23.83
N PHE A 270 24.41 -6.03 -22.81
CA PHE A 270 23.83 -4.70 -22.64
C PHE A 270 24.92 -3.61 -22.56
N VAL A 271 25.93 -3.78 -21.70
CA VAL A 271 27.03 -2.83 -21.52
C VAL A 271 27.80 -2.64 -22.83
N GLN A 272 28.06 -3.72 -23.57
CA GLN A 272 28.72 -3.65 -24.86
C GLN A 272 27.87 -2.95 -25.92
N LYS A 273 26.58 -3.30 -26.03
CA LYS A 273 25.63 -2.70 -26.99
C LYS A 273 25.55 -1.17 -26.83
N TYR A 274 25.44 -0.72 -25.57
CA TYR A 274 25.29 0.71 -25.27
C TYR A 274 26.65 1.43 -25.04
N ARG A 275 27.79 0.76 -25.30
CA ARG A 275 29.16 1.27 -25.16
C ARG A 275 29.39 1.91 -23.79
N LEU A 276 28.90 1.27 -22.74
CA LEU A 276 29.04 1.72 -21.36
C LEU A 276 30.37 1.25 -20.74
N PRO A 277 30.88 1.92 -19.68
CA PRO A 277 32.03 1.42 -18.93
C PRO A 277 31.75 0.00 -18.37
N ALA A 278 32.70 -0.93 -18.52
CA ALA A 278 32.52 -2.33 -18.12
C ALA A 278 32.23 -2.51 -16.61
N ASN A 279 32.58 -1.54 -15.79
CA ASN A 279 32.37 -1.54 -14.35
C ASN A 279 31.19 -0.68 -13.90
N ILE A 280 30.37 -0.16 -14.83
CA ILE A 280 29.23 0.69 -14.52
C ILE A 280 28.27 -0.04 -13.58
N LYS A 281 27.81 0.67 -12.55
CA LYS A 281 26.86 0.18 -11.57
C LYS A 281 25.44 0.65 -11.90
N LEU A 282 24.43 -0.04 -11.38
CA LEU A 282 23.03 0.30 -11.63
C LEU A 282 22.72 1.76 -11.27
N TYR A 283 23.09 2.23 -10.07
CA TYR A 283 22.84 3.63 -9.68
C TYR A 283 23.52 4.66 -10.61
N GLN A 284 24.70 4.34 -11.15
CA GLN A 284 25.42 5.21 -12.07
C GLN A 284 24.69 5.30 -13.41
N TRP A 285 24.19 4.18 -13.89
CA TRP A 285 23.37 4.16 -15.10
C TRP A 285 22.07 4.94 -14.93
N LEU A 286 21.42 4.85 -13.77
CA LEU A 286 20.22 5.63 -13.45
C LEU A 286 20.48 7.14 -13.50
N ASN A 287 21.69 7.60 -13.17
CA ASN A 287 22.09 9.00 -13.37
C ASN A 287 22.20 9.39 -14.86
N LEU A 288 22.57 8.44 -15.74
CA LEU A 288 22.52 8.69 -17.19
C LEU A 288 21.07 8.85 -17.68
N VAL A 289 20.14 8.04 -17.15
CA VAL A 289 18.70 8.21 -17.41
C VAL A 289 18.24 9.63 -17.04
N HIS A 290 18.54 10.06 -15.81
CA HIS A 290 18.12 11.38 -15.31
C HIS A 290 18.79 12.56 -16.07
N SER A 291 19.90 12.31 -16.76
CA SER A 291 20.54 13.30 -17.61
C SER A 291 20.00 13.33 -19.04
N GLY A 292 18.96 12.55 -19.36
CA GLY A 292 18.35 12.47 -20.69
C GLY A 292 19.20 11.71 -21.73
N LYS A 293 20.19 10.92 -21.30
CA LYS A 293 21.11 10.20 -22.20
C LYS A 293 20.65 8.77 -22.53
N VAL A 294 19.51 8.34 -22.02
CA VAL A 294 19.02 6.97 -22.12
C VAL A 294 17.59 7.00 -22.68
N THR A 295 17.28 6.07 -23.57
CA THR A 295 15.94 5.87 -24.11
C THR A 295 15.10 4.96 -23.25
N ILE A 296 13.78 4.99 -23.43
CA ILE A 296 12.85 4.10 -22.70
C ILE A 296 13.08 2.63 -23.04
N ASP A 297 13.48 2.31 -24.29
CA ASP A 297 13.82 0.94 -24.70
C ASP A 297 15.05 0.41 -23.95
N ALA A 298 16.05 1.25 -23.76
CA ALA A 298 17.23 0.88 -22.96
C ALA A 298 16.89 0.68 -21.48
N TRP A 299 15.87 1.37 -20.95
CA TRP A 299 15.36 1.13 -19.61
C TRP A 299 14.80 -0.28 -19.47
N GLU A 300 13.93 -0.70 -20.35
CA GLU A 300 13.36 -2.04 -20.34
C GLU A 300 14.43 -3.12 -20.49
N GLU A 301 15.29 -2.95 -21.51
CA GLU A 301 16.35 -3.92 -21.83
C GLU A 301 17.34 -4.08 -20.68
N LEU A 302 17.69 -3.00 -19.98
CA LEU A 302 18.56 -3.09 -18.80
C LEU A 302 17.99 -4.06 -17.76
N PHE A 303 16.76 -3.82 -17.31
CA PHE A 303 16.20 -4.63 -16.24
C PHE A 303 15.97 -6.07 -16.68
N LEU A 304 15.53 -6.31 -17.92
CA LEU A 304 15.36 -7.65 -18.49
C LEU A 304 16.69 -8.38 -18.73
N SER A 305 17.81 -7.66 -18.78
CA SER A 305 19.17 -8.25 -18.85
C SER A 305 19.69 -8.75 -17.52
N GLN A 306 19.05 -8.38 -16.40
CA GLN A 306 19.51 -8.72 -15.06
C GLN A 306 18.87 -10.01 -14.56
N ASP A 307 19.68 -11.03 -14.19
CA ASP A 307 19.20 -12.34 -13.72
C ASP A 307 18.37 -12.25 -12.42
N TRP A 308 18.58 -11.19 -11.63
CA TRP A 308 17.83 -10.97 -10.39
C TRP A 308 16.47 -10.31 -10.59
N TYR A 309 16.19 -9.75 -11.79
CA TYR A 309 14.94 -9.04 -12.03
C TYR A 309 13.80 -10.00 -12.38
N PRO A 310 12.73 -10.08 -11.61
CA PRO A 310 11.60 -10.94 -11.89
C PRO A 310 10.66 -10.30 -12.91
N ALA A 311 10.92 -10.53 -14.20
CA ALA A 311 10.02 -10.07 -15.25
C ALA A 311 8.55 -10.44 -14.95
N HIS A 312 7.60 -9.55 -15.30
CA HIS A 312 6.17 -9.75 -15.04
C HIS A 312 5.79 -9.94 -13.57
N TYR A 313 6.52 -9.32 -12.65
CA TYR A 313 6.31 -9.51 -11.22
C TYR A 313 4.90 -9.11 -10.73
N LEU A 314 4.22 -8.16 -11.38
CA LEU A 314 2.84 -7.81 -11.05
C LEU A 314 1.90 -9.01 -11.22
N LEU A 315 2.09 -9.82 -12.26
CA LEU A 315 1.32 -11.06 -12.48
C LEU A 315 1.63 -12.11 -11.42
N THR A 316 2.88 -12.16 -10.94
CA THR A 316 3.28 -13.02 -9.83
C THR A 316 2.62 -12.61 -8.52
N TYR A 317 2.64 -11.32 -8.18
CA TYR A 317 1.91 -10.80 -7.03
C TYR A 317 0.42 -11.16 -7.10
N HIS A 318 -0.22 -10.92 -8.25
CA HIS A 318 -1.64 -11.17 -8.44
C HIS A 318 -2.02 -12.63 -8.22
N ARG A 319 -1.22 -13.59 -8.69
CA ARG A 319 -1.44 -15.03 -8.44
C ARG A 319 -1.46 -15.35 -6.94
N TYR A 320 -0.51 -14.81 -6.18
CA TYR A 320 -0.50 -14.97 -4.73
C TYR A 320 -1.72 -14.28 -4.09
N TYR A 321 -2.04 -13.06 -4.49
CA TYR A 321 -3.20 -12.35 -3.95
C TYR A 321 -4.50 -13.14 -4.12
N LYS A 322 -4.69 -13.71 -5.30
CA LYS A 322 -5.85 -14.56 -5.57
C LYS A 322 -5.88 -15.80 -4.67
N HIS A 323 -4.74 -16.44 -4.47
CA HIS A 323 -4.60 -17.62 -3.60
C HIS A 323 -4.92 -17.28 -2.13
N TYR A 324 -4.47 -16.14 -1.63
CA TYR A 324 -4.66 -15.72 -0.24
C TYR A 324 -5.95 -14.91 0.01
N GLY A 325 -6.81 -14.74 -0.98
CA GLY A 325 -8.07 -14.00 -0.83
C GLY A 325 -7.85 -12.50 -0.53
N VAL A 326 -6.86 -11.88 -1.17
CA VAL A 326 -6.70 -10.43 -1.19
C VAL A 326 -7.81 -9.85 -2.05
N VAL A 327 -8.55 -8.88 -1.52
CA VAL A 327 -9.72 -8.31 -2.19
C VAL A 327 -9.43 -7.00 -2.94
N LEU A 328 -8.37 -6.29 -2.56
CA LEU A 328 -7.95 -5.04 -3.19
C LEU A 328 -6.43 -4.88 -3.08
N ALA A 329 -5.78 -4.46 -4.17
CA ALA A 329 -4.40 -4.01 -4.14
C ALA A 329 -4.26 -2.68 -4.88
N THR A 330 -3.39 -1.76 -4.40
CA THR A 330 -3.16 -0.48 -5.06
C THR A 330 -1.69 -0.27 -5.40
N TYR A 331 -1.43 0.31 -6.58
CA TYR A 331 -0.10 0.43 -7.16
C TYR A 331 0.23 1.90 -7.50
N PRO A 332 1.49 2.36 -7.36
CA PRO A 332 1.83 3.75 -7.58
C PRO A 332 1.65 4.18 -9.04
N LEU A 333 0.93 5.28 -9.24
CA LEU A 333 0.71 5.88 -10.57
C LEU A 333 1.97 6.61 -11.05
N LEU A 334 2.48 7.53 -10.23
CA LEU A 334 3.56 8.45 -10.57
C LEU A 334 4.80 8.20 -9.69
N GLN A 335 5.98 8.62 -10.18
CA GLN A 335 7.24 8.48 -9.45
C GLN A 335 7.24 9.31 -8.16
N GLN A 336 7.58 8.63 -7.06
CA GLN A 336 7.70 9.19 -5.73
C GLN A 336 9.15 9.05 -5.24
N GLY A 337 9.57 9.87 -4.29
CA GLY A 337 10.89 9.78 -3.69
C GLY A 337 12.07 9.96 -4.66
N PHE A 338 11.85 10.72 -5.74
CA PHE A 338 12.85 10.98 -6.76
C PHE A 338 13.98 11.87 -6.23
N THR A 339 15.22 11.51 -6.58
CA THR A 339 16.42 12.33 -6.34
C THR A 339 17.12 12.61 -7.67
N LYS A 340 17.60 13.86 -7.89
CA LYS A 340 18.34 14.22 -9.11
C LYS A 340 19.61 13.40 -9.26
N GLU A 341 20.31 13.15 -8.15
CA GLU A 341 21.51 12.33 -8.12
C GLU A 341 21.21 11.04 -7.36
N VAL A 342 21.29 9.91 -8.05
CA VAL A 342 21.13 8.57 -7.48
C VAL A 342 22.47 8.08 -6.93
N LYS A 343 22.47 7.65 -5.68
CA LYS A 343 23.63 7.02 -5.00
C LYS A 343 23.31 5.55 -4.72
N SER A 344 24.32 4.75 -4.42
CA SER A 344 24.11 3.34 -4.04
C SER A 344 23.19 3.16 -2.83
N THR A 345 23.01 4.21 -2.02
CA THR A 345 22.14 4.25 -0.83
C THR A 345 20.82 4.97 -1.04
N SER A 346 20.54 5.44 -2.26
CA SER A 346 19.27 6.12 -2.56
C SER A 346 18.10 5.16 -2.48
N ALA A 347 16.94 5.67 -2.05
CA ALA A 347 15.71 4.90 -2.02
C ALA A 347 15.14 4.71 -3.43
N SER A 348 14.81 3.48 -3.80
CA SER A 348 14.40 3.08 -5.16
C SER A 348 12.92 3.27 -5.48
N TRP A 349 12.18 4.04 -4.69
CA TRP A 349 10.72 4.22 -4.88
C TRP A 349 10.35 4.67 -6.29
N PHE A 350 11.21 5.45 -6.94
CA PHE A 350 10.99 5.98 -8.28
C PHE A 350 11.08 4.94 -9.41
N LEU A 351 11.49 3.69 -9.12
CA LEU A 351 11.59 2.63 -10.15
C LEU A 351 10.28 1.87 -10.38
N ASN A 352 9.34 1.96 -9.44
CA ASN A 352 8.17 1.09 -9.42
C ASN A 352 6.94 1.61 -10.20
N PRO A 353 6.68 2.94 -10.38
CA PRO A 353 5.38 3.42 -10.79
C PRO A 353 5.03 3.11 -12.25
N LEU A 354 3.75 3.35 -12.60
CA LEU A 354 3.22 3.14 -13.96
C LEU A 354 3.76 4.17 -14.96
N PHE A 355 4.06 5.40 -14.51
CA PHE A 355 4.60 6.47 -15.34
C PHE A 355 5.92 6.98 -14.77
N LEU A 356 6.87 7.27 -15.67
CA LEU A 356 8.25 7.64 -15.36
C LEU A 356 8.52 9.15 -15.55
N GLN A 357 7.57 9.98 -15.10
CA GLN A 357 7.54 11.43 -15.37
C GLN A 357 8.76 12.22 -14.87
N LYS A 358 9.52 11.68 -13.91
CA LYS A 358 10.72 12.34 -13.36
C LYS A 358 12.02 11.78 -13.95
N SER A 359 11.97 10.59 -14.55
CA SER A 359 13.14 9.93 -15.16
C SER A 359 13.30 10.25 -16.62
N PHE A 360 12.18 10.43 -17.33
CA PHE A 360 12.15 10.75 -18.74
C PHE A 360 11.39 12.05 -18.99
N GLY A 361 11.67 12.73 -20.08
CA GLY A 361 10.89 13.87 -20.54
C GLY A 361 9.49 13.45 -20.99
N LEU A 362 8.73 14.42 -21.46
CA LEU A 362 7.46 14.14 -22.14
C LEU A 362 7.72 13.47 -23.49
N THR A 363 6.83 12.58 -23.89
CA THR A 363 6.77 12.03 -25.25
C THR A 363 6.48 13.14 -26.27
N THR A 364 6.58 12.83 -27.55
CA THR A 364 6.18 13.74 -28.64
C THR A 364 4.69 14.14 -28.59
N ALA A 365 3.86 13.32 -27.94
CA ALA A 365 2.44 13.61 -27.68
C ALA A 365 2.22 14.48 -26.43
N GLY A 366 3.27 14.91 -25.73
CA GLY A 366 3.17 15.69 -24.49
C GLY A 366 2.74 14.87 -23.26
N GLU A 367 2.84 13.55 -23.32
CA GLU A 367 2.47 12.64 -22.24
C GLU A 367 3.70 12.13 -21.48
N TYR A 368 3.51 11.66 -20.25
CA TYR A 368 4.56 10.94 -19.48
C TYR A 368 4.86 9.59 -20.11
N GLU A 369 6.14 9.22 -20.09
CA GLU A 369 6.57 7.89 -20.51
C GLU A 369 5.95 6.81 -19.60
N LYS A 370 5.37 5.79 -20.22
CA LYS A 370 4.84 4.59 -19.57
C LYS A 370 6.01 3.69 -19.16
N ASN A 371 5.96 3.15 -17.95
CA ASN A 371 6.98 2.21 -17.52
C ASN A 371 6.77 0.84 -18.21
N PRO A 372 7.61 0.44 -19.16
CA PRO A 372 7.40 -0.79 -19.94
C PRO A 372 7.46 -2.05 -19.08
N LEU A 373 8.14 -1.98 -17.94
CA LEU A 373 8.29 -3.12 -17.01
C LEU A 373 6.99 -3.53 -16.32
N VAL A 374 5.99 -2.61 -16.23
CA VAL A 374 4.79 -2.82 -15.40
C VAL A 374 3.49 -2.39 -16.06
N TYR A 375 3.51 -1.41 -16.97
CA TYR A 375 2.29 -0.78 -17.47
C TYR A 375 1.36 -1.77 -18.19
N ALA A 376 1.92 -2.60 -19.07
CA ALA A 376 1.15 -3.59 -19.82
C ALA A 376 0.57 -4.68 -18.91
N ASP A 377 1.35 -5.15 -17.94
CA ASP A 377 0.89 -6.12 -16.95
C ASP A 377 -0.22 -5.55 -16.07
N PHE A 378 -0.09 -4.29 -15.63
CA PHE A 378 -1.13 -3.62 -14.85
C PHE A 378 -2.45 -3.53 -15.62
N LEU A 379 -2.43 -3.12 -16.90
CA LEU A 379 -3.63 -3.10 -17.76
C LEU A 379 -4.24 -4.49 -17.92
N LYS A 380 -3.41 -5.54 -18.03
CA LYS A 380 -3.90 -6.92 -18.12
C LYS A 380 -4.64 -7.34 -16.84
N LEU A 381 -4.14 -6.92 -15.66
CA LEU A 381 -4.78 -7.21 -14.38
C LEU A 381 -6.12 -6.49 -14.20
N LEU A 382 -6.28 -5.28 -14.74
CA LEU A 382 -7.53 -4.52 -14.69
C LEU A 382 -8.67 -5.13 -15.54
N ARG A 383 -8.36 -6.05 -16.44
CA ARG A 383 -9.33 -6.72 -17.34
C ARG A 383 -9.76 -8.10 -16.84
N GLN A 384 -9.18 -8.59 -15.75
CA GLN A 384 -9.49 -9.89 -15.14
C GLN A 384 -10.57 -9.75 -14.05
#